data_8484f07fbf2e63370aa01271da348cb8
#
_entry.id   8484f07fbf2e63370aa01271da348cb8
#
_cell.length_a   1.000
_cell.length_b   1.000
_cell.length_c   1.000
_cell.angle_alpha   90.00
_cell.angle_beta   90.00
_cell.angle_gamma   90.00
#
_symmetry.space_group_name_H-M   'P 1'
#
loop_
_entity.id
_entity.type
_entity.pdbx_description
1 polymer ?
#
loop_
_entity_poly.entity_id
_entity_poly.type
_entity_poly.pdbx_seq_one_letter_code
_entity_poly.pdbx_strand_id
1 'polypeptide(L)'
;GSTKDEGKTIEKSDDPIRMYLRDMGGVELLSREAEIASAKRIEAGKDVMLIALTQSPLTAQQFFEWNEKLQKDEILVREIIDIDTNYMEDETTGPSAKQKNSGETESVDNSSDEGDEDFNPTLAAMETEIKPKVLKTVHNLTKDYNKLIKYQKEKLDCILSSKIFSSAKEKSYEKIVKDILEDIKSLQLSPSVLEALVQKHYAENKKIISLEGNLMRLAIDHNIQRNEFLKFYVGNEINPNLKKFLDTNLTWKQFFSKNKDKFKDIRERLIEFSDKIGMSVTDFKKLVSRVQKGEKESRIAKKEMVEANLRLVISIAKKYT
;
A
#
# COMPACT_ATOMS: atom_id res chain seq x y z
N GLY A 1 -60.68 -41.60 16.72
CA GLY A 1 -60.46 -40.32 16.13
C GLY A 1 -58.96 -40.07 15.92
N SER A 2 -58.53 -40.31 14.72
CA SER A 2 -57.14 -40.20 14.30
C SER A 2 -56.92 -38.79 13.78
N THR A 3 -56.20 -37.95 14.52
CA THR A 3 -55.73 -36.64 14.03
C THR A 3 -54.41 -36.83 13.33
N LYS A 4 -54.42 -36.68 12.01
CA LYS A 4 -53.26 -36.59 11.17
C LYS A 4 -52.54 -35.27 11.44
N ASP A 5 -51.36 -35.36 11.94
CA ASP A 5 -50.40 -34.28 12.05
C ASP A 5 -49.80 -34.06 10.64
N GLU A 6 -50.31 -33.05 9.95
CA GLU A 6 -49.74 -32.62 8.67
C GLU A 6 -48.43 -31.90 8.93
N GLY A 7 -47.34 -32.64 8.97
CA GLY A 7 -46.00 -32.10 8.94
C GLY A 7 -45.82 -31.23 7.68
N LYS A 8 -45.79 -29.92 7.85
CA LYS A 8 -45.31 -28.99 6.83
C LYS A 8 -43.87 -29.38 6.49
N THR A 9 -43.70 -30.19 5.46
CA THR A 9 -42.42 -30.31 4.76
C THR A 9 -42.04 -28.96 4.21
N ILE A 10 -41.11 -28.30 4.87
CA ILE A 10 -40.44 -27.14 4.32
C ILE A 10 -39.71 -27.65 3.08
N GLU A 11 -40.30 -27.43 1.90
CA GLU A 11 -39.63 -27.63 0.62
C GLU A 11 -38.34 -26.82 0.69
N LYS A 12 -37.20 -27.50 0.84
CA LYS A 12 -35.90 -26.94 0.58
C LYS A 12 -35.89 -26.56 -0.90
N SER A 13 -36.27 -25.32 -1.19
CA SER A 13 -36.16 -24.83 -2.56
C SER A 13 -34.67 -24.73 -2.84
N ASP A 14 -34.20 -25.56 -3.77
CA ASP A 14 -32.84 -25.57 -4.31
C ASP A 14 -32.58 -24.36 -5.22
N ASP A 15 -33.40 -23.32 -5.15
CA ASP A 15 -33.21 -22.08 -5.89
C ASP A 15 -32.07 -21.24 -5.24
N PRO A 16 -30.90 -21.13 -5.91
CA PRO A 16 -29.77 -20.36 -5.41
C PRO A 16 -30.12 -18.90 -5.08
N ILE A 17 -31.07 -18.33 -5.81
CA ILE A 17 -31.56 -16.97 -5.61
C ILE A 17 -32.28 -16.85 -4.28
N ARG A 18 -33.20 -17.78 -3.95
CA ARG A 18 -33.90 -17.78 -2.67
C ARG A 18 -32.95 -18.01 -1.50
N MET A 19 -31.99 -18.91 -1.63
CA MET A 19 -30.94 -19.10 -0.61
C MET A 19 -30.15 -17.83 -0.38
N TYR A 20 -29.69 -17.18 -1.44
CA TYR A 20 -28.94 -15.94 -1.37
C TYR A 20 -29.74 -14.81 -0.72
N LEU A 21 -30.99 -14.64 -1.13
CA LEU A 21 -31.90 -13.62 -0.56
C LEU A 21 -32.22 -13.91 0.92
N ARG A 22 -32.29 -15.17 1.33
CA ARG A 22 -32.51 -15.56 2.73
C ARG A 22 -31.28 -15.26 3.57
N ASP A 23 -30.11 -15.66 3.13
CA ASP A 23 -28.86 -15.54 3.88
C ASP A 23 -28.45 -14.06 4.03
N MET A 24 -28.65 -13.27 2.99
CA MET A 24 -28.36 -11.84 3.03
C MET A 24 -29.46 -11.00 3.69
N GLY A 25 -30.68 -11.52 3.80
CA GLY A 25 -31.81 -10.79 4.38
C GLY A 25 -31.89 -10.80 5.90
N GLY A 26 -31.06 -11.58 6.58
CA GLY A 26 -31.04 -11.73 8.04
C GLY A 26 -30.07 -10.79 8.77
N VAL A 27 -29.28 -10.00 8.06
CA VAL A 27 -28.27 -9.12 8.66
C VAL A 27 -28.71 -7.67 8.56
N GLU A 28 -28.52 -6.89 9.64
CA GLU A 28 -28.88 -5.49 9.71
C GLU A 28 -28.13 -4.64 8.66
N LEU A 29 -28.80 -3.59 8.16
CA LEU A 29 -28.20 -2.60 7.25
C LEU A 29 -27.18 -1.76 8.02
N LEU A 30 -26.11 -1.33 7.34
CA LEU A 30 -25.16 -0.40 7.94
C LEU A 30 -25.84 0.94 8.22
N SER A 31 -25.59 1.49 9.41
CA SER A 31 -25.96 2.88 9.70
C SER A 31 -25.01 3.84 8.97
N ARG A 32 -25.45 5.07 8.73
CA ARG A 32 -24.63 6.12 8.13
C ARG A 32 -23.30 6.34 8.89
N GLU A 33 -23.35 6.22 10.21
CA GLU A 33 -22.12 6.33 11.05
C GLU A 33 -21.16 5.18 10.80
N ALA A 34 -21.65 3.96 10.63
CA ALA A 34 -20.85 2.79 10.32
C ALA A 34 -20.27 2.84 8.90
N GLU A 35 -20.98 3.43 7.93
CA GLU A 35 -20.44 3.69 6.58
C GLU A 35 -19.27 4.67 6.63
N ILE A 36 -19.43 5.79 7.35
CA ILE A 36 -18.37 6.77 7.56
C ILE A 36 -17.15 6.14 8.27
N ALA A 37 -17.40 5.31 9.28
CA ALA A 37 -16.35 4.61 9.99
C ALA A 37 -15.57 3.64 9.06
N SER A 38 -16.27 2.91 8.20
CA SER A 38 -15.67 2.01 7.22
C SER A 38 -14.87 2.77 6.16
N ALA A 39 -15.38 3.91 5.68
CA ALA A 39 -14.66 4.79 4.76
C ALA A 39 -13.36 5.32 5.38
N LYS A 40 -13.40 5.80 6.62
CA LYS A 40 -12.20 6.24 7.36
C LYS A 40 -11.19 5.10 7.57
N ARG A 41 -11.65 3.86 7.81
CA ARG A 41 -10.77 2.68 7.93
C ARG A 41 -10.08 2.35 6.59
N ILE A 42 -10.79 2.50 5.47
CA ILE A 42 -10.20 2.31 4.13
C ILE A 42 -9.10 3.34 3.89
N GLU A 43 -9.38 4.61 4.20
CA GLU A 43 -8.43 5.71 4.07
C GLU A 43 -7.21 5.53 4.98
N ALA A 44 -7.42 5.24 6.26
CA ALA A 44 -6.34 4.96 7.20
C ALA A 44 -5.45 3.77 6.76
N GLY A 45 -6.05 2.71 6.21
CA GLY A 45 -5.30 1.58 5.64
C GLY A 45 -4.45 1.98 4.44
N LYS A 46 -4.99 2.81 3.54
CA LYS A 46 -4.24 3.38 2.41
C LYS A 46 -3.09 4.28 2.90
N ASP A 47 -3.33 5.11 3.90
CA ASP A 47 -2.31 6.00 4.48
C ASP A 47 -1.14 5.22 5.08
N VAL A 48 -1.42 4.18 5.87
CA VAL A 48 -0.38 3.30 6.42
C VAL A 48 0.47 2.66 5.31
N MET A 49 -0.18 2.25 4.23
CA MET A 49 0.49 1.66 3.06
C MET A 49 1.35 2.71 2.34
N LEU A 50 0.82 3.92 2.09
CA LEU A 50 1.57 5.03 1.47
C LEU A 50 2.80 5.42 2.31
N ILE A 51 2.63 5.61 3.62
CA ILE A 51 3.73 5.94 4.54
C ILE A 51 4.85 4.89 4.48
N ALA A 52 4.50 3.61 4.34
CA ALA A 52 5.50 2.57 4.18
C ALA A 52 6.17 2.63 2.81
N LEU A 53 5.41 2.79 1.72
CA LEU A 53 5.95 2.86 0.36
C LEU A 53 6.85 4.08 0.14
N THR A 54 6.55 5.25 0.75
CA THR A 54 7.39 6.45 0.64
C THR A 54 8.81 6.23 1.15
N GLN A 55 9.00 5.36 2.12
CA GLN A 55 10.31 5.04 2.69
C GLN A 55 11.11 4.05 1.83
N SER A 56 10.54 3.51 0.76
CA SER A 56 11.16 2.46 -0.02
C SER A 56 12.06 2.98 -1.14
N PRO A 57 13.29 2.50 -1.22
CA PRO A 57 14.16 2.79 -2.37
C PRO A 57 13.61 2.24 -3.70
N LEU A 58 12.79 1.18 -3.67
CA LEU A 58 12.14 0.65 -4.88
C LEU A 58 11.10 1.63 -5.43
N THR A 59 10.39 2.32 -4.54
CA THR A 59 9.47 3.40 -4.92
C THR A 59 10.25 4.57 -5.50
N ALA A 60 11.39 4.94 -4.90
CA ALA A 60 12.26 5.99 -5.43
C ALA A 60 12.73 5.68 -6.86
N GLN A 61 13.18 4.44 -7.12
CA GLN A 61 13.57 4.01 -8.47
C GLN A 61 12.42 4.18 -9.48
N GLN A 62 11.19 3.87 -9.08
CA GLN A 62 10.02 4.03 -9.93
C GLN A 62 9.75 5.51 -10.25
N PHE A 63 9.89 6.41 -9.26
CA PHE A 63 9.75 7.85 -9.50
C PHE A 63 10.86 8.41 -10.39
N PHE A 64 12.09 7.89 -10.32
CA PHE A 64 13.15 8.26 -11.26
C PHE A 64 12.81 7.84 -12.69
N GLU A 65 12.32 6.60 -12.89
CA GLU A 65 11.88 6.13 -14.20
C GLU A 65 10.72 6.97 -14.74
N TRP A 66 9.73 7.31 -13.91
CA TRP A 66 8.62 8.17 -14.33
C TRP A 66 9.07 9.57 -14.69
N ASN A 67 9.98 10.15 -13.91
CA ASN A 67 10.51 11.49 -14.22
C ASN A 67 11.19 11.51 -15.60
N GLU A 68 12.00 10.51 -15.92
CA GLU A 68 12.66 10.40 -17.24
C GLU A 68 11.64 10.20 -18.37
N LYS A 69 10.69 9.29 -18.19
CA LYS A 69 9.69 8.97 -19.21
C LYS A 69 8.69 10.12 -19.43
N LEU A 70 8.29 10.82 -18.37
CA LEU A 70 7.44 12.01 -18.48
C LEU A 70 8.15 13.17 -19.20
N GLN A 71 9.46 13.35 -18.97
CA GLN A 71 10.24 14.37 -19.67
C GLN A 71 10.42 14.07 -21.17
N LYS A 72 10.40 12.79 -21.54
CA LYS A 72 10.49 12.33 -22.94
C LYS A 72 9.13 12.16 -23.61
N ASP A 73 8.04 12.45 -22.90
CA ASP A 73 6.66 12.21 -23.34
C ASP A 73 6.37 10.75 -23.73
N GLU A 74 7.08 9.79 -23.12
CA GLU A 74 6.90 8.36 -23.34
C GLU A 74 5.73 7.77 -22.54
N ILE A 75 5.30 8.45 -21.48
CA ILE A 75 4.18 8.05 -20.61
C ILE A 75 3.24 9.22 -20.43
N LEU A 76 1.95 8.94 -20.42
CA LEU A 76 0.90 9.91 -20.15
C LEU A 76 0.71 10.10 -18.63
N VAL A 77 0.38 11.32 -18.21
CA VAL A 77 0.18 11.65 -16.80
C VAL A 77 -0.93 10.82 -16.16
N ARG A 78 -2.00 10.53 -16.93
CA ARG A 78 -3.13 9.68 -16.51
C ARG A 78 -2.77 8.23 -16.18
N GLU A 79 -1.62 7.76 -16.62
CA GLU A 79 -1.15 6.41 -16.28
C GLU A 79 -0.57 6.35 -14.86
N ILE A 80 -0.17 7.49 -14.29
CA ILE A 80 0.47 7.60 -12.99
C ILE A 80 -0.51 8.09 -11.93
N ILE A 81 -1.30 9.12 -12.26
CA ILE A 81 -2.19 9.81 -11.32
C ILE A 81 -3.66 9.61 -11.67
N ASP A 82 -4.50 9.82 -10.69
CA ASP A 82 -5.95 9.94 -10.85
C ASP A 82 -6.29 11.39 -11.25
N ILE A 83 -6.59 11.61 -12.55
CA ILE A 83 -6.82 12.94 -13.09
C ILE A 83 -8.09 13.56 -12.52
N ASP A 84 -9.17 12.77 -12.41
CA ASP A 84 -10.47 13.28 -11.95
C ASP A 84 -10.38 13.83 -10.54
N THR A 85 -9.71 13.12 -9.64
CA THR A 85 -9.50 13.56 -8.26
C THR A 85 -8.62 14.79 -8.18
N ASN A 86 -7.52 14.82 -8.94
CA ASN A 86 -6.60 15.96 -8.98
C ASN A 86 -7.27 17.23 -9.56
N TYR A 87 -8.09 17.08 -10.59
CA TYR A 87 -8.79 18.20 -11.21
C TYR A 87 -9.85 18.79 -10.26
N MET A 88 -10.63 17.95 -9.57
CA MET A 88 -11.61 18.40 -8.58
C MET A 88 -10.96 19.15 -7.39
N GLU A 89 -9.80 18.71 -6.92
CA GLU A 89 -9.07 19.39 -5.84
C GLU A 89 -8.56 20.78 -6.29
N ASP A 90 -8.09 20.90 -7.53
CA ASP A 90 -7.64 22.20 -8.08
C ASP A 90 -8.79 23.18 -8.27
N GLU A 91 -9.97 22.75 -8.70
CA GLU A 91 -11.16 23.61 -8.78
C GLU A 91 -11.62 24.09 -7.40
N THR A 92 -11.48 23.29 -6.34
CA THR A 92 -11.90 23.67 -4.98
C THR A 92 -10.88 24.56 -4.27
N THR A 93 -9.59 24.49 -4.60
CA THR A 93 -8.50 25.21 -3.94
C THR A 93 -7.85 26.31 -4.80
N GLY A 94 -8.09 26.31 -6.11
CA GLY A 94 -7.49 27.25 -7.07
C GLY A 94 -8.11 28.66 -7.07
N PRO A 95 -7.44 29.66 -7.67
CA PRO A 95 -7.95 31.03 -7.77
C PRO A 95 -9.29 31.16 -8.51
N SER A 96 -9.67 30.17 -9.32
CA SER A 96 -10.97 30.10 -10.00
C SER A 96 -12.15 29.86 -9.04
N ALA A 97 -11.92 29.24 -7.86
CA ALA A 97 -12.97 29.02 -6.86
C ALA A 97 -13.54 30.34 -6.26
N LYS A 98 -12.80 31.44 -6.37
CA LYS A 98 -13.25 32.75 -5.86
C LYS A 98 -14.19 33.51 -6.81
N GLN A 99 -14.34 33.08 -8.06
CA GLN A 99 -15.23 33.78 -9.02
C GLN A 99 -16.65 33.17 -9.09
N LYS A 100 -16.90 31.98 -8.54
CA LYS A 100 -18.25 31.36 -8.55
C LYS A 100 -19.14 31.70 -7.34
N ASN A 101 -18.61 32.38 -6.30
CA ASN A 101 -19.36 32.69 -5.08
C ASN A 101 -19.77 34.19 -4.92
N SER A 102 -19.72 34.99 -5.97
CA SER A 102 -20.21 36.39 -5.91
C SER A 102 -21.19 36.65 -7.07
N GLY A 103 -22.39 36.19 -6.95
CA GLY A 103 -23.47 36.45 -7.88
C GLY A 103 -24.81 36.04 -7.30
N GLU A 104 -25.26 36.80 -6.27
CA GLU A 104 -26.67 36.82 -5.89
C GLU A 104 -27.50 37.52 -6.98
N THR A 105 -28.61 36.85 -7.31
CA THR A 105 -29.93 37.34 -7.72
C THR A 105 -30.00 38.50 -8.67
N GLU A 106 -30.52 38.24 -9.86
CA GLU A 106 -31.73 38.94 -10.32
C GLU A 106 -32.38 38.15 -11.47
N SER A 107 -33.65 37.85 -11.27
CA SER A 107 -34.58 37.26 -12.21
C SER A 107 -34.83 38.17 -13.41
N VAL A 108 -34.55 37.71 -14.62
CA VAL A 108 -35.30 38.18 -15.82
C VAL A 108 -35.48 36.97 -16.75
N ASP A 109 -36.74 36.63 -16.90
CA ASP A 109 -37.37 35.76 -17.89
C ASP A 109 -36.97 36.20 -19.31
N ASN A 110 -36.29 35.31 -20.07
CA ASN A 110 -36.45 35.28 -21.51
C ASN A 110 -35.96 33.93 -22.09
N SER A 111 -36.90 33.22 -22.62
CA SER A 111 -36.76 32.04 -23.47
C SER A 111 -35.77 32.22 -24.60
N SER A 112 -34.73 31.44 -24.66
CA SER A 112 -34.16 30.91 -25.90
C SER A 112 -33.38 29.64 -25.58
N ASP A 113 -33.91 28.57 -26.15
CA ASP A 113 -33.36 27.23 -26.28
C ASP A 113 -32.04 27.30 -27.05
N GLU A 114 -30.93 27.34 -26.32
CA GLU A 114 -29.60 27.00 -26.83
C GLU A 114 -28.88 26.19 -25.74
N GLY A 115 -28.52 24.96 -26.09
CA GLY A 115 -28.03 23.91 -25.23
C GLY A 115 -27.06 24.35 -24.14
N ASP A 116 -27.37 24.04 -22.92
CA ASP A 116 -26.39 23.80 -21.85
C ASP A 116 -25.46 22.70 -22.34
N GLU A 117 -24.47 23.05 -23.15
CA GLU A 117 -23.25 22.29 -23.24
C GLU A 117 -22.61 22.40 -21.87
N ASP A 118 -22.95 21.45 -21.01
CA ASP A 118 -22.18 21.12 -19.82
C ASP A 118 -20.72 21.05 -20.28
N PHE A 119 -19.94 22.08 -19.92
CA PHE A 119 -18.54 22.21 -20.25
C PHE A 119 -17.79 21.15 -19.44
N ASN A 120 -17.95 19.90 -19.85
CA ASN A 120 -17.13 18.79 -19.38
C ASN A 120 -15.82 18.85 -20.15
N PRO A 121 -14.73 19.38 -19.54
CA PRO A 121 -13.45 19.44 -20.22
C PRO A 121 -13.05 18.02 -20.64
N THR A 122 -12.63 17.87 -21.87
CA THR A 122 -12.15 16.55 -22.32
C THR A 122 -10.98 16.11 -21.47
N LEU A 123 -10.87 14.80 -21.24
CA LEU A 123 -9.78 14.21 -20.41
C LEU A 123 -8.39 14.70 -20.86
N ALA A 124 -8.20 14.96 -22.16
CA ALA A 124 -6.98 15.50 -22.73
C ALA A 124 -6.71 16.95 -22.32
N ALA A 125 -7.77 17.76 -22.20
CA ALA A 125 -7.63 19.15 -21.74
C ALA A 125 -7.24 19.18 -20.25
N MET A 126 -7.88 18.39 -19.41
CA MET A 126 -7.53 18.23 -17.98
C MET A 126 -6.07 17.77 -17.81
N GLU A 127 -5.64 16.78 -18.60
CA GLU A 127 -4.27 16.29 -18.58
C GLU A 127 -3.26 17.37 -18.92
N THR A 128 -3.55 18.19 -19.94
CA THR A 128 -2.67 19.27 -20.39
C THR A 128 -2.52 20.36 -19.31
N GLU A 129 -3.57 20.65 -18.56
CA GLU A 129 -3.57 21.63 -17.49
C GLU A 129 -2.79 21.15 -16.26
N ILE A 130 -2.97 19.87 -15.88
CA ILE A 130 -2.33 19.29 -14.68
C ILE A 130 -0.85 18.92 -14.95
N LYS A 131 -0.48 18.60 -16.19
CA LYS A 131 0.85 18.13 -16.57
C LYS A 131 2.02 18.97 -15.99
N PRO A 132 2.04 20.32 -16.09
CA PRO A 132 3.15 21.11 -15.56
C PRO A 132 3.28 21.01 -14.03
N LYS A 133 2.16 20.90 -13.31
CA LYS A 133 2.13 20.73 -11.85
C LYS A 133 2.72 19.37 -11.47
N VAL A 134 2.29 18.30 -12.14
CA VAL A 134 2.78 16.94 -11.92
C VAL A 134 4.27 16.83 -12.21
N LEU A 135 4.75 17.35 -13.34
CA LEU A 135 6.16 17.36 -13.70
C LEU A 135 7.01 18.05 -12.62
N LYS A 136 6.56 19.18 -12.10
CA LYS A 136 7.25 19.92 -11.03
C LYS A 136 7.29 19.09 -9.74
N THR A 137 6.18 18.49 -9.33
CA THR A 137 6.10 17.67 -8.11
C THR A 137 6.95 16.39 -8.24
N VAL A 138 6.89 15.69 -9.36
CA VAL A 138 7.73 14.51 -9.62
C VAL A 138 9.22 14.88 -9.62
N HIS A 139 9.58 16.02 -10.20
CA HIS A 139 10.96 16.51 -10.16
C HIS A 139 11.45 16.83 -8.74
N ASN A 140 10.62 17.45 -7.90
CA ASN A 140 10.94 17.68 -6.49
C ASN A 140 11.11 16.37 -5.73
N LEU A 141 10.17 15.44 -5.93
CA LEU A 141 10.24 14.08 -5.35
C LEU A 141 11.56 13.38 -5.70
N THR A 142 12.03 13.47 -6.96
CA THR A 142 13.31 12.86 -7.34
C THR A 142 14.49 13.46 -6.60
N LYS A 143 14.48 14.78 -6.32
CA LYS A 143 15.53 15.43 -5.51
C LYS A 143 15.52 14.94 -4.07
N ASP A 144 14.35 14.83 -3.47
CA ASP A 144 14.23 14.43 -2.06
C ASP A 144 14.48 12.93 -1.89
N TYR A 145 14.08 12.11 -2.84
CA TYR A 145 14.47 10.70 -2.89
C TYR A 145 15.98 10.48 -3.02
N ASN A 146 16.68 11.33 -3.78
CA ASN A 146 18.14 11.26 -3.86
C ASN A 146 18.80 11.53 -2.49
N LYS A 147 18.24 12.46 -1.69
CA LYS A 147 18.69 12.70 -0.31
C LYS A 147 18.36 11.51 0.59
N LEU A 148 17.13 10.99 0.50
CA LEU A 148 16.68 9.83 1.27
C LEU A 148 17.57 8.61 1.06
N ILE A 149 17.88 8.26 -0.18
CA ILE A 149 18.75 7.13 -0.54
C ILE A 149 20.14 7.29 0.04
N LYS A 150 20.70 8.51 0.06
CA LYS A 150 22.00 8.76 0.69
C LYS A 150 21.98 8.44 2.18
N TYR A 151 20.95 8.90 2.90
CA TYR A 151 20.79 8.59 4.34
C TYR A 151 20.57 7.09 4.59
N GLN A 152 19.83 6.40 3.73
CA GLN A 152 19.60 4.96 3.85
C GLN A 152 20.88 4.16 3.61
N LYS A 153 21.70 4.54 2.62
CA LYS A 153 23.00 3.93 2.40
C LYS A 153 23.96 4.15 3.59
N GLU A 154 24.02 5.37 4.11
CA GLU A 154 24.81 5.64 5.31
C GLU A 154 24.34 4.80 6.52
N LYS A 155 23.01 4.63 6.68
CA LYS A 155 22.43 3.78 7.71
C LYS A 155 22.82 2.31 7.52
N LEU A 156 22.79 1.82 6.29
CA LEU A 156 23.23 0.46 5.95
C LEU A 156 24.72 0.27 6.26
N ASP A 157 25.57 1.22 5.85
CA ASP A 157 27.02 1.19 6.15
C ASP A 157 27.31 1.21 7.65
N CYS A 158 26.51 1.97 8.44
CA CYS A 158 26.60 1.95 9.89
C CYS A 158 26.26 0.57 10.47
N ILE A 159 25.22 -0.10 9.95
CA ILE A 159 24.84 -1.46 10.38
C ILE A 159 25.97 -2.46 10.05
N LEU A 160 26.49 -2.42 8.83
CA LEU A 160 27.56 -3.30 8.37
C LEU A 160 28.88 -3.08 9.13
N SER A 161 29.14 -1.83 9.56
CA SER A 161 30.34 -1.44 10.33
C SER A 161 30.13 -1.52 11.85
N SER A 162 28.95 -1.96 12.32
CA SER A 162 28.58 -1.94 13.75
C SER A 162 28.70 -0.55 14.41
N LYS A 163 28.49 0.52 13.65
CA LYS A 163 28.47 1.91 14.13
C LYS A 163 27.06 2.37 14.41
N ILE A 164 26.93 3.36 15.31
CA ILE A 164 25.62 3.96 15.65
C ILE A 164 25.33 5.08 14.64
N PHE A 165 24.12 5.09 14.07
CA PHE A 165 23.67 6.17 13.22
C PHE A 165 23.39 7.43 14.05
N SER A 166 23.80 8.60 13.57
CA SER A 166 23.66 9.87 14.31
C SER A 166 22.20 10.29 14.46
N SER A 167 21.78 10.64 15.68
CA SER A 167 20.41 11.10 16.00
C SER A 167 20.02 12.38 15.22
N ALA A 168 20.98 13.26 14.93
CA ALA A 168 20.72 14.45 14.11
C ALA A 168 20.34 14.08 12.65
N LYS A 169 21.02 13.09 12.09
CA LYS A 169 20.71 12.57 10.74
C LYS A 169 19.37 11.83 10.72
N GLU A 170 18.99 11.17 11.82
CA GLU A 170 17.69 10.49 11.93
C GLU A 170 16.52 11.49 11.89
N LYS A 171 16.61 12.61 12.59
CA LYS A 171 15.61 13.70 12.50
C LYS A 171 15.52 14.31 11.09
N SER A 172 16.66 14.48 10.42
CA SER A 172 16.68 14.97 9.03
C SER A 172 16.04 13.97 8.06
N TYR A 173 16.28 12.68 8.27
CA TYR A 173 15.65 11.59 7.53
C TYR A 173 14.14 11.59 7.71
N GLU A 174 13.65 11.68 8.96
CA GLU A 174 12.21 11.73 9.25
C GLU A 174 11.52 12.94 8.60
N LYS A 175 12.19 14.09 8.56
CA LYS A 175 11.67 15.28 7.90
C LYS A 175 11.50 15.04 6.39
N ILE A 176 12.55 14.53 5.73
CA ILE A 176 12.49 14.23 4.28
C ILE A 176 11.38 13.21 3.97
N VAL A 177 11.20 12.20 4.82
CA VAL A 177 10.11 11.22 4.65
C VAL A 177 8.74 11.89 4.72
N LYS A 178 8.55 12.88 5.60
CA LYS A 178 7.28 13.64 5.68
C LYS A 178 7.07 14.50 4.44
N ASP A 179 8.10 15.22 4.00
CA ASP A 179 8.02 16.07 2.81
C ASP A 179 7.66 15.21 1.56
N ILE A 180 8.31 14.04 1.39
CA ILE A 180 7.99 13.09 0.31
C ILE A 180 6.55 12.57 0.43
N LEU A 181 6.07 12.27 1.64
CA LEU A 181 4.71 11.79 1.84
C LEU A 181 3.67 12.83 1.45
N GLU A 182 3.89 14.11 1.80
CA GLU A 182 3.01 15.21 1.42
C GLU A 182 2.97 15.38 -0.11
N ASP A 183 4.12 15.35 -0.77
CA ASP A 183 4.20 15.43 -2.22
C ASP A 183 3.50 14.25 -2.92
N ILE A 184 3.67 13.01 -2.43
CA ILE A 184 2.99 11.83 -2.99
C ILE A 184 1.49 11.89 -2.76
N LYS A 185 1.05 12.36 -1.60
CA LYS A 185 -0.39 12.56 -1.34
C LYS A 185 -0.98 13.61 -2.28
N SER A 186 -0.24 14.69 -2.56
CA SER A 186 -0.69 15.74 -3.50
C SER A 186 -0.80 15.25 -4.95
N LEU A 187 -0.07 14.19 -5.31
CA LEU A 187 -0.13 13.60 -6.65
C LEU A 187 -1.34 12.69 -6.88
N GLN A 188 -1.99 12.22 -5.82
CA GLN A 188 -3.12 11.28 -5.93
C GLN A 188 -2.84 10.14 -6.91
N LEU A 189 -1.89 9.25 -6.54
CA LEU A 189 -1.50 8.12 -7.39
C LEU A 189 -2.70 7.23 -7.75
N SER A 190 -2.76 6.79 -9.00
CA SER A 190 -3.81 5.89 -9.43
C SER A 190 -3.77 4.55 -8.66
N PRO A 191 -4.94 3.94 -8.37
CA PRO A 191 -4.99 2.67 -7.64
C PRO A 191 -4.19 1.54 -8.30
N SER A 192 -4.15 1.50 -9.63
CA SER A 192 -3.39 0.52 -10.41
C SER A 192 -1.88 0.65 -10.21
N VAL A 193 -1.38 1.88 -10.19
CA VAL A 193 0.04 2.17 -9.92
C VAL A 193 0.42 1.79 -8.50
N LEU A 194 -0.44 2.12 -7.53
CA LEU A 194 -0.22 1.77 -6.14
C LEU A 194 -0.14 0.25 -5.95
N GLU A 195 -1.04 -0.50 -6.59
CA GLU A 195 -1.04 -1.95 -6.57
C GLU A 195 0.22 -2.52 -7.24
N ALA A 196 0.65 -1.99 -8.38
CA ALA A 196 1.88 -2.39 -9.04
C ALA A 196 3.12 -2.18 -8.16
N LEU A 197 3.20 -1.05 -7.44
CA LEU A 197 4.26 -0.80 -6.47
C LEU A 197 4.25 -1.82 -5.34
N VAL A 198 3.08 -2.14 -4.78
CA VAL A 198 2.93 -3.17 -3.73
C VAL A 198 3.39 -4.53 -4.23
N GLN A 199 2.97 -4.95 -5.42
CA GLN A 199 3.37 -6.23 -6.01
C GLN A 199 4.89 -6.30 -6.24
N LYS A 200 5.53 -5.21 -6.67
CA LYS A 200 7.00 -5.13 -6.81
C LYS A 200 7.70 -5.40 -5.46
N HIS A 201 7.18 -4.82 -4.37
CA HIS A 201 7.72 -5.06 -3.02
C HIS A 201 7.52 -6.50 -2.56
N TYR A 202 6.37 -7.09 -2.83
CA TYR A 202 6.09 -8.49 -2.49
C TYR A 202 6.98 -9.46 -3.27
N ALA A 203 7.23 -9.20 -4.54
CA ALA A 203 8.14 -10.01 -5.36
C ALA A 203 9.57 -10.02 -4.79
N GLU A 204 10.10 -8.85 -4.40
CA GLU A 204 11.42 -8.76 -3.79
C GLU A 204 11.45 -9.41 -2.38
N ASN A 205 10.41 -9.21 -1.58
CA ASN A 205 10.32 -9.85 -0.26
C ASN A 205 10.24 -11.38 -0.36
N LYS A 206 9.60 -11.92 -1.39
CA LYS A 206 9.53 -13.37 -1.64
C LYS A 206 10.93 -13.97 -1.84
N LYS A 207 11.83 -13.24 -2.50
CA LYS A 207 13.23 -13.69 -2.69
C LYS A 207 13.96 -13.80 -1.34
N ILE A 208 13.80 -12.79 -0.46
CA ILE A 208 14.37 -12.82 0.89
C ILE A 208 13.83 -14.01 1.68
N ILE A 209 12.51 -14.17 1.73
CA ILE A 209 11.85 -15.26 2.47
C ILE A 209 12.31 -16.63 1.98
N SER A 210 12.54 -16.78 0.67
CA SER A 210 13.07 -18.01 0.10
C SER A 210 14.48 -18.34 0.60
N LEU A 211 15.37 -17.34 0.62
CA LEU A 211 16.74 -17.50 1.13
C LEU A 211 16.76 -17.84 2.62
N GLU A 212 15.99 -17.10 3.44
CA GLU A 212 15.87 -17.32 4.88
C GLU A 212 15.20 -18.66 5.19
N GLY A 213 14.21 -19.06 4.39
CA GLY A 213 13.54 -20.35 4.52
C GLY A 213 14.48 -21.53 4.29
N ASN A 214 15.40 -21.41 3.35
CA ASN A 214 16.44 -22.43 3.14
C ASN A 214 17.37 -22.54 4.35
N LEU A 215 17.78 -21.40 4.92
CA LEU A 215 18.61 -21.37 6.12
C LEU A 215 17.89 -21.98 7.32
N MET A 216 16.61 -21.65 7.50
CA MET A 216 15.79 -22.19 8.58
C MET A 216 15.61 -23.72 8.45
N ARG A 217 15.41 -24.25 7.22
CA ARG A 217 15.35 -25.72 6.99
C ARG A 217 16.65 -26.40 7.40
N LEU A 218 17.79 -25.84 7.00
CA LEU A 218 19.10 -26.36 7.42
C LEU A 218 19.28 -26.36 8.93
N ALA A 219 18.76 -25.35 9.63
CA ALA A 219 18.81 -25.29 11.10
C ALA A 219 17.92 -26.38 11.75
N ILE A 220 16.72 -26.60 11.21
CA ILE A 220 15.81 -27.65 11.69
C ILE A 220 16.42 -29.05 11.48
N ASP A 221 17.08 -29.30 10.35
CA ASP A 221 17.76 -30.57 10.06
C ASP A 221 18.90 -30.86 11.06
N HIS A 222 19.39 -29.82 11.75
CA HIS A 222 20.38 -29.92 12.84
C HIS A 222 19.77 -29.83 14.24
N ASN A 223 18.49 -30.14 14.42
CA ASN A 223 17.77 -30.16 15.69
C ASN A 223 17.64 -28.79 16.37
N ILE A 224 17.76 -27.68 15.63
CA ILE A 224 17.46 -26.34 16.15
C ILE A 224 15.97 -26.08 15.97
N GLN A 225 15.29 -25.78 17.08
CA GLN A 225 13.86 -25.47 17.02
C GLN A 225 13.60 -24.16 16.25
N ARG A 226 12.51 -24.15 15.46
CA ARG A 226 12.11 -22.97 14.68
C ARG A 226 12.01 -21.69 15.52
N ASN A 227 11.42 -21.78 16.72
CA ASN A 227 11.24 -20.62 17.59
C ASN A 227 12.58 -20.09 18.12
N GLU A 228 13.52 -20.98 18.40
CA GLU A 228 14.88 -20.64 18.81
C GLU A 228 15.64 -19.96 17.67
N PHE A 229 15.55 -20.52 16.47
CA PHE A 229 16.15 -19.94 15.28
C PHE A 229 15.62 -18.52 15.02
N LEU A 230 14.30 -18.32 15.06
CA LEU A 230 13.69 -17.01 14.81
C LEU A 230 14.11 -15.96 15.85
N LYS A 231 14.14 -16.33 17.13
CA LYS A 231 14.58 -15.43 18.20
C LYS A 231 16.01 -14.95 18.01
N PHE A 232 16.86 -15.82 17.51
CA PHE A 232 18.26 -15.52 17.28
C PHE A 232 18.50 -14.76 15.97
N TYR A 233 17.83 -15.16 14.89
CA TYR A 233 18.11 -14.71 13.54
C TYR A 233 17.46 -13.36 13.21
N VAL A 234 16.23 -13.13 13.67
CA VAL A 234 15.49 -11.91 13.37
C VAL A 234 16.19 -10.69 13.97
N GLY A 235 16.54 -9.74 13.11
CA GLY A 235 17.30 -8.54 13.47
C GLY A 235 18.82 -8.69 13.36
N ASN A 236 19.32 -9.90 13.15
CA ASN A 236 20.75 -10.20 13.01
C ASN A 236 21.14 -10.73 11.63
N GLU A 237 20.26 -10.62 10.63
CA GLU A 237 20.41 -11.23 9.30
C GLU A 237 21.74 -10.84 8.63
N ILE A 238 22.14 -9.57 8.76
CA ILE A 238 23.36 -9.03 8.19
C ILE A 238 24.40 -8.57 9.23
N ASN A 239 24.16 -8.88 10.53
CA ASN A 239 25.05 -8.46 11.61
C ASN A 239 26.44 -9.08 11.45
N PRO A 240 27.54 -8.28 11.41
CA PRO A 240 28.90 -8.80 11.28
C PRO A 240 29.34 -9.61 12.51
N ASN A 241 28.79 -9.33 13.69
CA ASN A 241 29.08 -10.02 14.95
C ASN A 241 28.30 -11.31 15.19
N LEU A 242 27.52 -11.76 14.21
CA LEU A 242 26.68 -12.95 14.33
C LEU A 242 27.44 -14.18 14.83
N LYS A 243 28.68 -14.35 14.42
CA LYS A 243 29.54 -15.46 14.83
C LYS A 243 29.75 -15.51 16.35
N LYS A 244 29.88 -14.35 17.01
CA LYS A 244 30.05 -14.28 18.48
C LYS A 244 28.83 -14.82 19.23
N PHE A 245 27.62 -14.63 18.67
CA PHE A 245 26.40 -15.18 19.26
C PHE A 245 26.23 -16.67 19.00
N LEU A 246 26.77 -17.18 17.88
CA LEU A 246 26.71 -18.61 17.54
C LEU A 246 27.60 -19.47 18.45
N ASP A 247 28.64 -18.90 19.02
CA ASP A 247 29.57 -19.62 19.90
C ASP A 247 29.00 -19.88 21.32
N THR A 248 27.86 -19.29 21.67
CA THR A 248 27.24 -19.40 23.00
C THR A 248 26.54 -20.75 23.27
N ASN A 249 26.15 -21.48 22.21
CA ASN A 249 25.41 -22.74 22.32
C ASN A 249 26.08 -23.85 21.49
N LEU A 250 26.27 -25.02 22.12
CA LEU A 250 26.97 -26.16 21.50
C LEU A 250 26.30 -26.62 20.19
N THR A 251 24.98 -26.65 20.16
CA THR A 251 24.18 -27.05 18.99
C THR A 251 24.38 -26.06 17.84
N TRP A 252 24.38 -24.78 18.11
CA TRP A 252 24.63 -23.73 17.13
C TRP A 252 26.06 -23.77 16.60
N LYS A 253 27.02 -24.06 17.47
CA LYS A 253 28.43 -24.20 17.05
C LYS A 253 28.63 -25.37 16.10
N GLN A 254 27.98 -26.51 16.36
CA GLN A 254 28.00 -27.67 15.47
C GLN A 254 27.29 -27.39 14.13
N PHE A 255 26.12 -26.74 14.17
CA PHE A 255 25.39 -26.32 12.99
C PHE A 255 26.24 -25.40 12.10
N PHE A 256 26.84 -24.37 12.70
CA PHE A 256 27.67 -23.42 11.97
C PHE A 256 28.93 -24.08 11.38
N SER A 257 29.61 -24.97 12.11
CA SER A 257 30.81 -25.66 11.61
C SER A 257 30.51 -26.55 10.41
N LYS A 258 29.38 -27.26 10.41
CA LYS A 258 28.96 -28.14 9.31
C LYS A 258 28.41 -27.40 8.08
N ASN A 259 27.78 -26.25 8.26
CA ASN A 259 27.09 -25.50 7.19
C ASN A 259 27.71 -24.13 6.92
N LYS A 260 28.97 -23.94 7.27
CA LYS A 260 29.66 -22.64 7.15
C LYS A 260 29.55 -22.01 5.76
N ASP A 261 29.77 -22.79 4.71
CA ASP A 261 29.79 -22.32 3.32
C ASP A 261 28.37 -21.92 2.87
N LYS A 262 27.36 -22.72 3.17
CA LYS A 262 25.96 -22.41 2.85
C LYS A 262 25.46 -21.17 3.59
N PHE A 263 25.84 -21.07 4.86
CA PHE A 263 25.48 -19.91 5.68
C PHE A 263 26.15 -18.64 5.14
N LYS A 264 27.41 -18.72 4.74
CA LYS A 264 28.15 -17.62 4.14
C LYS A 264 27.54 -17.18 2.80
N ASP A 265 27.23 -18.13 1.91
CA ASP A 265 26.59 -17.87 0.62
C ASP A 265 25.22 -17.16 0.78
N ILE A 266 24.36 -17.66 1.66
CA ILE A 266 23.06 -17.02 1.92
C ILE A 266 23.23 -15.61 2.48
N ARG A 267 24.19 -15.43 3.39
CA ARG A 267 24.46 -14.11 3.96
C ARG A 267 25.02 -13.13 2.93
N GLU A 268 25.94 -13.58 2.07
CA GLU A 268 26.47 -12.75 0.97
C GLU A 268 25.34 -12.31 0.04
N ARG A 269 24.44 -13.21 -0.34
CA ARG A 269 23.25 -12.87 -1.15
C ARG A 269 22.31 -11.88 -0.46
N LEU A 270 22.15 -11.96 0.87
CA LEU A 270 21.35 -11.00 1.61
C LEU A 270 22.02 -9.64 1.70
N ILE A 271 23.35 -9.58 1.78
CA ILE A 271 24.12 -8.33 1.73
C ILE A 271 24.02 -7.73 0.33
N GLU A 272 24.25 -8.50 -0.73
CA GLU A 272 24.09 -8.05 -2.12
C GLU A 272 22.67 -7.50 -2.37
N PHE A 273 21.66 -8.17 -1.82
CA PHE A 273 20.29 -7.70 -1.89
C PHE A 273 20.11 -6.35 -1.18
N SER A 274 20.69 -6.20 0.02
CA SER A 274 20.65 -4.95 0.78
C SER A 274 21.34 -3.81 0.04
N ASP A 275 22.49 -4.08 -0.56
CA ASP A 275 23.26 -3.10 -1.35
C ASP A 275 22.51 -2.70 -2.62
N LYS A 276 21.89 -3.68 -3.31
CA LYS A 276 21.10 -3.44 -4.52
C LYS A 276 19.88 -2.56 -4.24
N ILE A 277 19.19 -2.81 -3.14
CA ILE A 277 18.00 -2.02 -2.75
C ILE A 277 18.42 -0.73 -2.06
N GLY A 278 19.55 -0.71 -1.35
CA GLY A 278 20.01 0.45 -0.56
C GLY A 278 19.39 0.52 0.83
N MET A 279 18.86 -0.60 1.34
CA MET A 279 18.23 -0.71 2.66
C MET A 279 18.55 -2.06 3.31
N SER A 280 18.62 -2.11 4.64
CA SER A 280 18.82 -3.37 5.35
C SER A 280 17.64 -4.34 5.14
N VAL A 281 17.93 -5.65 5.09
CA VAL A 281 16.89 -6.71 4.98
C VAL A 281 15.84 -6.56 6.09
N THR A 282 16.28 -6.29 7.32
CA THR A 282 15.40 -6.12 8.48
C THR A 282 14.43 -4.96 8.29
N ASP A 283 14.93 -3.79 7.84
CA ASP A 283 14.10 -2.61 7.64
C ASP A 283 13.16 -2.80 6.45
N PHE A 284 13.63 -3.45 5.38
CA PHE A 284 12.80 -3.80 4.24
C PHE A 284 11.64 -4.75 4.63
N LYS A 285 11.90 -5.76 5.42
CA LYS A 285 10.85 -6.69 5.93
C LYS A 285 9.84 -5.96 6.81
N LYS A 286 10.30 -5.06 7.70
CA LYS A 286 9.40 -4.21 8.50
C LYS A 286 8.53 -3.32 7.63
N LEU A 287 9.10 -2.73 6.59
CA LEU A 287 8.38 -1.92 5.61
C LEU A 287 7.29 -2.75 4.91
N VAL A 288 7.65 -3.90 4.34
CA VAL A 288 6.67 -4.78 3.67
C VAL A 288 5.58 -5.25 4.63
N SER A 289 5.91 -5.56 5.88
CA SER A 289 4.92 -5.92 6.91
C SER A 289 3.92 -4.78 7.18
N ARG A 290 4.37 -3.51 7.17
CA ARG A 290 3.48 -2.34 7.29
C ARG A 290 2.58 -2.20 6.08
N VAL A 291 3.12 -2.42 4.86
CA VAL A 291 2.32 -2.41 3.62
C VAL A 291 1.23 -3.48 3.68
N GLN A 292 1.58 -4.71 4.07
CA GLN A 292 0.63 -5.82 4.22
C GLN A 292 -0.47 -5.52 5.25
N LYS A 293 -0.09 -4.88 6.37
CA LYS A 293 -1.07 -4.48 7.38
C LYS A 293 -2.05 -3.45 6.84
N GLY A 294 -1.56 -2.40 6.19
CA GLY A 294 -2.41 -1.36 5.59
C GLY A 294 -3.33 -1.92 4.49
N GLU A 295 -2.80 -2.76 3.61
CA GLU A 295 -3.59 -3.44 2.57
C GLU A 295 -4.68 -4.33 3.16
N LYS A 296 -4.35 -5.14 4.17
CA LYS A 296 -5.31 -6.02 4.84
C LYS A 296 -6.44 -5.23 5.49
N GLU A 297 -6.13 -4.17 6.24
CA GLU A 297 -7.12 -3.32 6.89
C GLU A 297 -8.05 -2.65 5.86
N SER A 298 -7.48 -2.05 4.80
CA SER A 298 -8.24 -1.44 3.71
C SER A 298 -9.12 -2.47 3.00
N ARG A 299 -8.62 -3.68 2.72
CA ARG A 299 -9.36 -4.75 2.05
C ARG A 299 -10.52 -5.27 2.89
N ILE A 300 -10.32 -5.45 4.21
CA ILE A 300 -11.39 -5.88 5.13
C ILE A 300 -12.49 -4.82 5.16
N ALA A 301 -12.14 -3.55 5.34
CA ALA A 301 -13.12 -2.45 5.38
C ALA A 301 -13.87 -2.29 4.05
N LYS A 302 -13.19 -2.43 2.90
CA LYS A 302 -13.85 -2.45 1.58
C LYS A 302 -14.83 -3.61 1.46
N LYS A 303 -14.46 -4.81 1.92
CA LYS A 303 -15.32 -5.99 1.88
C LYS A 303 -16.58 -5.76 2.73
N GLU A 304 -16.43 -5.26 3.95
CA GLU A 304 -17.55 -4.92 4.84
C GLU A 304 -18.52 -3.92 4.18
N MET A 305 -17.97 -2.89 3.53
CA MET A 305 -18.76 -1.88 2.83
C MET A 305 -19.52 -2.45 1.61
N VAL A 306 -18.86 -3.29 0.82
CA VAL A 306 -19.50 -3.96 -0.35
C VAL A 306 -20.60 -4.92 0.12
N GLU A 307 -20.36 -5.71 1.16
CA GLU A 307 -21.37 -6.60 1.73
C GLU A 307 -22.60 -5.83 2.25
N ALA A 308 -22.38 -4.68 2.89
CA ALA A 308 -23.46 -3.81 3.35
C ALA A 308 -24.28 -3.22 2.19
N ASN A 309 -23.61 -2.76 1.13
CA ASN A 309 -24.25 -2.24 -0.08
C ASN A 309 -25.06 -3.33 -0.80
N LEU A 310 -24.55 -4.56 -0.89
CA LEU A 310 -25.29 -5.69 -1.44
C LEU A 310 -26.55 -5.99 -0.66
N ARG A 311 -26.49 -5.92 0.68
CA ARG A 311 -27.67 -6.09 1.55
C ARG A 311 -28.72 -5.00 1.31
N LEU A 312 -28.29 -3.75 1.13
CA LEU A 312 -29.18 -2.64 0.80
C LEU A 312 -29.93 -2.90 -0.53
N VAL A 313 -29.19 -3.31 -1.57
CA VAL A 313 -29.78 -3.64 -2.88
C VAL A 313 -30.80 -4.78 -2.74
N ILE A 314 -30.50 -5.81 -1.97
CA ILE A 314 -31.42 -6.94 -1.72
C ILE A 314 -32.66 -6.48 -0.94
N SER A 315 -32.49 -5.62 0.07
CA SER A 315 -33.60 -5.06 0.82
C SER A 315 -34.55 -4.26 -0.07
N ILE A 316 -34.01 -3.53 -1.03
CA ILE A 316 -34.79 -2.79 -2.04
C ILE A 316 -35.47 -3.79 -2.99
N ALA A 317 -34.74 -4.75 -3.55
CA ALA A 317 -35.27 -5.74 -4.50
C ALA A 317 -36.44 -6.54 -3.90
N LYS A 318 -36.39 -6.89 -2.63
CA LYS A 318 -37.51 -7.58 -1.92
C LYS A 318 -38.82 -6.78 -1.85
N LYS A 319 -38.78 -5.47 -2.07
CA LYS A 319 -40.00 -4.64 -2.13
C LYS A 319 -40.68 -4.67 -3.50
N TYR A 320 -39.96 -5.17 -4.53
CA TYR A 320 -40.47 -5.23 -5.90
C TYR A 320 -40.74 -6.67 -6.37
N THR A 321 -40.45 -7.67 -5.54
CA THR A 321 -40.77 -9.09 -5.72
C THR A 321 -41.93 -9.50 -4.78
#